data_bf9ab473701963265e1964821b1d8941
#
_entry.id   bf9ab473701963265e1964821b1d8941
#
_cell.length_a   1.000
_cell.length_b   1.000
_cell.length_c   1.000
_cell.angle_alpha   90.00
_cell.angle_beta   90.00
_cell.angle_gamma   90.00
#
_symmetry.space_group_name_H-M   'P 1'
#
loop_
_entity.id
_entity.type
_entity.pdbx_description
1 polymer ?
#
loop_
_entity_poly.entity_id
_entity_poly.type
_entity_poly.pdbx_seq_one_letter_code
_entity_poly.pdbx_strand_id
1 'polypeptide(L)'
;MSILLTGGAGYIGSHTVVELLNEGEEVVIIDNFSNSKPSSLDAIREITGKDFKFYEIDYLDRKALEKVFEENPDIDSVLNFAGYKAVGESVRKPIEYYTNNISGALVLLDTMRKYNVKKFVFSSSATVYGEPERIPLTEECKTGGTTNPYGTTKLFIEQILKDLYESDNT
;
A
#
# COMPACT_ATOMS: atom_id res chain seq x y z
N MET A 1 -16.06 1.12 -12.08
CA MET A 1 -14.71 1.54 -11.61
C MET A 1 -14.43 0.73 -10.37
N SER A 2 -13.23 0.20 -10.24
CA SER A 2 -12.86 -0.57 -9.05
C SER A 2 -11.59 -0.01 -8.38
N ILE A 3 -11.45 -0.29 -7.10
CA ILE A 3 -10.33 0.16 -6.27
C ILE A 3 -9.43 -1.04 -6.00
N LEU A 4 -8.15 -0.95 -6.37
CA LEU A 4 -7.17 -1.96 -6.02
C LEU A 4 -6.58 -1.68 -4.63
N LEU A 5 -6.65 -2.67 -3.73
CA LEU A 5 -5.96 -2.61 -2.44
C LEU A 5 -4.80 -3.60 -2.41
N THR A 6 -3.59 -3.09 -2.23
CA THR A 6 -2.43 -3.94 -1.93
C THR A 6 -2.31 -4.15 -0.43
N GLY A 7 -2.04 -5.37 0.01
CA GLY A 7 -2.05 -5.71 1.43
C GLY A 7 -3.46 -5.70 2.05
N GLY A 8 -4.49 -5.96 1.22
CA GLY A 8 -5.89 -5.87 1.65
C GLY A 8 -6.35 -6.96 2.61
N ALA A 9 -5.59 -8.05 2.77
CA ALA A 9 -5.83 -9.06 3.81
C ALA A 9 -5.17 -8.73 5.16
N GLY A 10 -4.33 -7.68 5.20
CA GLY A 10 -3.72 -7.19 6.44
C GLY A 10 -4.72 -6.49 7.37
N TYR A 11 -4.28 -6.12 8.58
CA TYR A 11 -5.16 -5.52 9.60
C TYR A 11 -5.85 -4.23 9.10
N ILE A 12 -5.08 -3.22 8.67
CA ILE A 12 -5.66 -1.96 8.18
C ILE A 12 -6.40 -2.19 6.86
N GLY A 13 -5.78 -2.94 5.93
CA GLY A 13 -6.35 -3.21 4.61
C GLY A 13 -7.73 -3.88 4.70
N SER A 14 -7.89 -4.91 5.52
CA SER A 14 -9.16 -5.63 5.66
C SER A 14 -10.29 -4.75 6.22
N HIS A 15 -10.00 -3.88 7.18
CA HIS A 15 -10.98 -2.92 7.69
C HIS A 15 -11.37 -1.89 6.62
N THR A 16 -10.39 -1.41 5.85
CA THR A 16 -10.67 -0.50 4.73
C THR A 16 -11.52 -1.16 3.65
N VAL A 17 -11.25 -2.45 3.34
CA VAL A 17 -12.10 -3.21 2.41
C VAL A 17 -13.54 -3.29 2.89
N VAL A 18 -13.78 -3.55 4.18
CA VAL A 18 -15.13 -3.59 4.76
C VAL A 18 -15.85 -2.26 4.54
N GLU A 19 -15.21 -1.13 4.84
CA GLU A 19 -15.82 0.19 4.64
C GLU A 19 -16.12 0.47 3.16
N LEU A 20 -15.17 0.23 2.27
CA LEU A 20 -15.36 0.45 0.83
C LEU A 20 -16.52 -0.41 0.29
N LEU A 21 -16.57 -1.69 0.65
CA LEU A 21 -17.67 -2.55 0.26
C LEU A 21 -19.02 -2.04 0.81
N ASN A 22 -19.08 -1.56 2.07
CA ASN A 22 -20.29 -1.02 2.65
C ASN A 22 -20.77 0.24 1.93
N GLU A 23 -19.87 1.10 1.47
CA GLU A 23 -20.15 2.27 0.63
C GLU A 23 -20.55 1.90 -0.82
N GLY A 24 -20.48 0.63 -1.19
CA GLY A 24 -20.89 0.14 -2.50
C GLY A 24 -19.80 0.18 -3.57
N GLU A 25 -18.56 0.37 -3.16
CA GLU A 25 -17.42 0.36 -4.08
C GLU A 25 -17.08 -1.08 -4.52
N GLU A 26 -16.56 -1.22 -5.72
CA GLU A 26 -16.01 -2.48 -6.22
C GLU A 26 -14.53 -2.56 -5.86
N VAL A 27 -14.12 -3.69 -5.26
CA VAL A 27 -12.79 -3.86 -4.69
C VAL A 27 -12.07 -5.04 -5.32
N VAL A 28 -10.81 -4.81 -5.67
CA VAL A 28 -9.83 -5.85 -6.04
C VAL A 28 -8.74 -5.88 -4.98
N ILE A 29 -8.45 -7.04 -4.42
CA ILE A 29 -7.45 -7.21 -3.37
C ILE A 29 -6.25 -8.00 -3.91
N ILE A 30 -5.05 -7.54 -3.60
CA ILE A 30 -3.83 -8.36 -3.72
C ILE A 30 -3.13 -8.47 -2.37
N ASP A 31 -2.67 -9.69 -2.04
CA ASP A 31 -1.91 -9.97 -0.83
C ASP A 31 -1.14 -11.28 -1.03
N ASN A 32 0.05 -11.42 -0.46
CA ASN A 32 0.86 -12.63 -0.53
C ASN A 32 0.85 -13.43 0.79
N PHE A 33 0.03 -13.02 1.74
CA PHE A 33 -0.10 -13.58 3.07
C PHE A 33 1.20 -13.68 3.89
N SER A 34 2.23 -12.92 3.53
CA SER A 34 3.50 -12.91 4.27
C SER A 34 3.33 -12.42 5.72
N ASN A 35 2.34 -11.57 5.98
CA ASN A 35 2.04 -11.02 7.31
C ASN A 35 0.52 -10.88 7.58
N SER A 36 -0.29 -11.58 6.81
CA SER A 36 -1.75 -11.62 6.92
C SER A 36 -2.24 -13.08 6.92
N LYS A 37 -3.54 -13.30 6.95
CA LYS A 37 -4.12 -14.65 6.95
C LYS A 37 -5.31 -14.72 6.00
N PRO A 38 -5.51 -15.85 5.29
CA PRO A 38 -6.69 -16.07 4.45
C PRO A 38 -8.03 -15.84 5.16
N SER A 39 -8.10 -16.17 6.46
CA SER A 39 -9.31 -15.96 7.28
C SER A 39 -9.77 -14.50 7.36
N SER A 40 -8.90 -13.52 7.06
CA SER A 40 -9.31 -12.12 6.96
C SER A 40 -10.29 -11.90 5.80
N LEU A 41 -10.10 -12.60 4.68
CA LEU A 41 -10.99 -12.51 3.51
C LEU A 41 -12.36 -13.12 3.81
N ASP A 42 -12.40 -14.23 4.56
CA ASP A 42 -13.65 -14.85 4.97
C ASP A 42 -14.43 -13.93 5.94
N ALA A 43 -13.72 -13.30 6.88
CA ALA A 43 -14.30 -12.33 7.80
C ALA A 43 -14.89 -11.11 7.07
N ILE A 44 -14.22 -10.59 6.03
CA ILE A 44 -14.74 -9.49 5.20
C ILE A 44 -16.09 -9.91 4.57
N ARG A 45 -16.16 -11.10 3.97
CA ARG A 45 -17.42 -11.63 3.38
C ARG A 45 -18.52 -11.80 4.41
N GLU A 46 -18.18 -12.35 5.57
CA GLU A 46 -19.16 -12.55 6.67
C GLU A 46 -19.71 -11.21 7.18
N ILE A 47 -18.86 -10.20 7.37
CA ILE A 47 -19.27 -8.88 7.89
C ILE A 47 -20.12 -8.12 6.87
N THR A 48 -19.70 -8.12 5.60
CA THR A 48 -20.31 -7.27 4.58
C THR A 48 -21.46 -7.95 3.80
N GLY A 49 -21.48 -9.27 3.78
CA GLY A 49 -22.35 -10.05 2.90
C GLY A 49 -22.02 -9.86 1.41
N LYS A 50 -20.89 -9.27 1.07
CA LYS A 50 -20.47 -8.94 -0.29
C LYS A 50 -19.25 -9.72 -0.71
N ASP A 51 -19.08 -9.91 -2.02
CA ASP A 51 -17.90 -10.54 -2.59
C ASP A 51 -16.99 -9.50 -3.24
N PHE A 52 -15.75 -9.89 -3.49
CA PHE A 52 -14.69 -9.07 -4.09
C PHE A 52 -13.70 -9.98 -4.83
N LYS A 53 -12.95 -9.41 -5.75
CA LYS A 53 -11.87 -10.13 -6.43
C LYS A 53 -10.62 -10.17 -5.54
N PHE A 54 -9.97 -11.33 -5.50
CA PHE A 54 -8.74 -11.53 -4.75
C PHE A 54 -7.69 -12.26 -5.58
N TYR A 55 -6.45 -11.77 -5.53
CA TYR A 55 -5.29 -12.39 -6.14
C TYR A 55 -4.20 -12.60 -5.09
N GLU A 56 -3.81 -13.86 -4.90
CA GLU A 56 -2.66 -14.20 -4.05
C GLU A 56 -1.38 -14.00 -4.84
N ILE A 57 -0.82 -12.80 -4.76
CA ILE A 57 0.41 -12.42 -5.47
C ILE A 57 1.30 -11.55 -4.59
N ASP A 58 2.60 -11.61 -4.86
CA ASP A 58 3.55 -10.63 -4.36
C ASP A 58 3.59 -9.43 -5.33
N TYR A 59 3.43 -8.21 -4.79
CA TYR A 59 3.45 -6.99 -5.62
C TYR A 59 4.85 -6.66 -6.19
N LEU A 60 5.89 -7.39 -5.75
CA LEU A 60 7.21 -7.42 -6.40
C LEU A 60 7.19 -8.19 -7.72
N ASP A 61 6.27 -9.13 -7.90
CA ASP A 61 6.12 -9.85 -9.17
C ASP A 61 5.37 -8.99 -10.19
N ARG A 62 6.16 -8.25 -10.98
CA ARG A 62 5.64 -7.38 -12.04
C ARG A 62 4.66 -8.09 -12.98
N LYS A 63 4.95 -9.33 -13.39
CA LYS A 63 4.10 -10.04 -14.35
C LYS A 63 2.76 -10.43 -13.74
N ALA A 64 2.77 -10.89 -12.51
CA ALA A 64 1.55 -11.20 -11.79
C ALA A 64 0.72 -9.93 -11.54
N LEU A 65 1.37 -8.82 -11.19
CA LEU A 65 0.70 -7.54 -10.99
C LEU A 65 0.10 -6.99 -12.29
N GLU A 66 0.83 -7.01 -13.40
CA GLU A 66 0.33 -6.58 -14.71
C GLU A 66 -0.90 -7.39 -15.12
N LYS A 67 -0.90 -8.70 -14.88
CA LYS A 67 -2.06 -9.57 -15.14
C LYS A 67 -3.30 -9.12 -14.35
N VAL A 68 -3.14 -8.66 -13.09
CA VAL A 68 -4.27 -8.13 -12.31
C VAL A 68 -4.90 -6.93 -13.00
N PHE A 69 -4.10 -5.99 -13.53
CA PHE A 69 -4.61 -4.82 -14.25
C PHE A 69 -5.23 -5.22 -15.60
N GLU A 70 -4.67 -6.20 -16.31
CA GLU A 70 -5.24 -6.73 -17.56
C GLU A 70 -6.61 -7.36 -17.35
N GLU A 71 -6.78 -8.14 -16.28
CA GLU A 71 -8.04 -8.80 -15.94
C GLU A 71 -9.07 -7.86 -15.32
N ASN A 72 -8.64 -6.67 -14.87
CA ASN A 72 -9.49 -5.65 -14.23
C ASN A 72 -9.23 -4.26 -14.84
N PRO A 73 -9.60 -4.03 -16.11
CA PRO A 73 -9.34 -2.78 -16.81
C PRO A 73 -10.14 -1.59 -16.26
N ASP A 74 -11.07 -1.84 -15.35
CA ASP A 74 -11.90 -0.86 -14.66
C ASP A 74 -11.26 -0.34 -13.35
N ILE A 75 -10.06 -0.83 -12.97
CA ILE A 75 -9.28 -0.27 -11.86
C ILE A 75 -8.92 1.18 -12.21
N ASP A 76 -9.35 2.13 -11.37
CA ASP A 76 -9.08 3.56 -11.54
C ASP A 76 -8.29 4.17 -10.40
N SER A 77 -8.14 3.47 -9.30
CA SER A 77 -7.44 3.92 -8.10
C SER A 77 -6.79 2.78 -7.33
N VAL A 78 -5.74 3.11 -6.59
CA VAL A 78 -4.97 2.16 -5.78
C VAL A 78 -4.80 2.68 -4.36
N LEU A 79 -5.09 1.83 -3.36
CA LEU A 79 -4.76 2.05 -1.96
C LEU A 79 -3.62 1.09 -1.57
N ASN A 80 -2.48 1.65 -1.22
CA ASN A 80 -1.28 0.86 -0.90
C ASN A 80 -1.08 0.69 0.60
N PHE A 81 -1.48 -0.48 1.13
CA PHE A 81 -1.20 -0.92 2.49
C PHE A 81 -0.11 -1.99 2.56
N ALA A 82 0.28 -2.58 1.42
CA ALA A 82 1.35 -3.57 1.39
C ALA A 82 2.68 -2.97 1.89
N GLY A 83 3.40 -3.76 2.67
CA GLY A 83 4.70 -3.39 3.20
C GLY A 83 4.96 -3.95 4.59
N TYR A 84 6.21 -4.25 4.87
CA TYR A 84 6.67 -4.62 6.20
C TYR A 84 6.63 -3.39 7.12
N LYS A 85 6.15 -3.56 8.36
CA LYS A 85 5.87 -2.43 9.28
C LYS A 85 6.48 -2.56 10.68
N ALA A 86 7.18 -3.64 10.98
CA ALA A 86 7.73 -3.88 12.31
C ALA A 86 9.06 -3.12 12.49
N VAL A 87 9.02 -1.99 13.21
CA VAL A 87 10.16 -1.09 13.45
C VAL A 87 11.40 -1.85 13.95
N GLY A 88 11.26 -2.65 15.02
CA GLY A 88 12.39 -3.40 15.58
C GLY A 88 12.93 -4.49 14.63
N GLU A 89 12.12 -5.08 13.79
CA GLU A 89 12.59 -6.02 12.77
C GLU A 89 13.34 -5.30 11.65
N SER A 90 12.90 -4.13 11.25
CA SER A 90 13.55 -3.36 10.19
C SER A 90 15.01 -3.04 10.50
N VAL A 91 15.33 -2.84 11.77
CA VAL A 91 16.74 -2.61 12.21
C VAL A 91 17.59 -3.86 12.03
N ARG A 92 17.02 -5.05 12.19
CA ARG A 92 17.74 -6.33 12.02
C ARG A 92 17.79 -6.81 10.57
N LYS A 93 16.79 -6.40 9.74
CA LYS A 93 16.63 -6.84 8.36
C LYS A 93 16.41 -5.66 7.40
N PRO A 94 17.34 -4.68 7.37
CA PRO A 94 17.11 -3.45 6.60
C PRO A 94 16.97 -3.71 5.11
N ILE A 95 17.74 -4.63 4.54
CA ILE A 95 17.70 -4.92 3.08
C ILE A 95 16.33 -5.47 2.68
N GLU A 96 15.78 -6.40 3.46
CA GLU A 96 14.45 -6.97 3.21
C GLU A 96 13.37 -5.88 3.26
N TYR A 97 13.47 -4.93 4.20
CA TYR A 97 12.56 -3.80 4.31
C TYR A 97 12.66 -2.86 3.11
N TYR A 98 13.87 -2.49 2.71
CA TYR A 98 14.06 -1.64 1.52
C TYR A 98 13.59 -2.37 0.25
N THR A 99 13.94 -3.62 0.06
CA THR A 99 13.52 -4.41 -1.10
C THR A 99 12.01 -4.54 -1.15
N ASN A 100 11.38 -4.99 -0.07
CA ASN A 100 9.93 -5.18 -0.06
C ASN A 100 9.20 -3.84 -0.23
N ASN A 101 9.48 -2.85 0.61
CA ASN A 101 8.66 -1.66 0.67
C ASN A 101 8.92 -0.71 -0.51
N ILE A 102 10.19 -0.43 -0.84
CA ILE A 102 10.53 0.53 -1.89
C ILE A 102 10.42 -0.11 -3.27
N SER A 103 11.09 -1.27 -3.49
CA SER A 103 11.02 -1.89 -4.81
C SER A 103 9.62 -2.34 -5.16
N GLY A 104 8.82 -2.85 -4.20
CA GLY A 104 7.42 -3.17 -4.42
C GLY A 104 6.59 -1.95 -4.79
N ALA A 105 6.76 -0.82 -4.09
CA ALA A 105 6.09 0.43 -4.45
C ALA A 105 6.48 0.92 -5.85
N LEU A 106 7.77 0.83 -6.23
CA LEU A 106 8.23 1.19 -7.56
C LEU A 106 7.62 0.30 -8.67
N VAL A 107 7.56 -1.02 -8.44
CA VAL A 107 6.90 -1.95 -9.38
C VAL A 107 5.43 -1.59 -9.54
N LEU A 108 4.72 -1.32 -8.43
CA LEU A 108 3.31 -0.93 -8.44
C LEU A 108 3.09 0.39 -9.21
N LEU A 109 3.84 1.43 -8.89
CA LEU A 109 3.72 2.75 -9.53
C LEU A 109 4.02 2.69 -11.03
N ASP A 110 5.05 1.94 -11.44
CA ASP A 110 5.38 1.77 -12.85
C ASP A 110 4.29 0.98 -13.60
N THR A 111 3.70 -0.04 -12.95
CA THR A 111 2.54 -0.76 -13.49
C THR A 111 1.33 0.15 -13.62
N MET A 112 1.01 0.95 -12.62
CA MET A 112 -0.08 1.95 -12.67
C MET A 112 0.10 2.92 -13.85
N ARG A 113 1.33 3.41 -14.07
CA ARG A 113 1.64 4.27 -15.23
C ARG A 113 1.35 3.56 -16.56
N LYS A 114 1.78 2.29 -16.69
CA LYS A 114 1.53 1.48 -17.90
C LYS A 114 0.04 1.35 -18.23
N TYR A 115 -0.81 1.23 -17.20
CA TYR A 115 -2.26 1.08 -17.36
C TYR A 115 -3.03 2.40 -17.18
N ASN A 116 -2.33 3.54 -17.11
CA ASN A 116 -2.90 4.88 -16.98
C ASN A 116 -3.80 5.07 -15.75
N VAL A 117 -3.46 4.42 -14.63
CA VAL A 117 -4.10 4.61 -13.33
C VAL A 117 -3.29 5.61 -12.53
N LYS A 118 -3.91 6.76 -12.16
CA LYS A 118 -3.19 7.90 -11.56
C LYS A 118 -3.62 8.23 -10.13
N LYS A 119 -4.73 7.69 -9.67
CA LYS A 119 -5.20 7.92 -8.30
C LYS A 119 -4.53 6.93 -7.36
N PHE A 120 -3.73 7.46 -6.44
CA PHE A 120 -2.97 6.65 -5.51
C PHE A 120 -3.07 7.19 -4.08
N VAL A 121 -3.44 6.33 -3.15
CA VAL A 121 -3.41 6.63 -1.72
C VAL A 121 -2.35 5.76 -1.05
N PHE A 122 -1.42 6.41 -0.38
CA PHE A 122 -0.33 5.75 0.33
C PHE A 122 -0.51 5.80 1.84
N SER A 123 -0.49 4.64 2.47
CA SER A 123 -0.45 4.54 3.93
C SER A 123 0.97 4.81 4.42
N SER A 124 1.27 6.07 4.74
CA SER A 124 2.54 6.45 5.35
C SER A 124 2.57 6.13 6.86
N SER A 125 3.43 6.78 7.62
CA SER A 125 3.63 6.52 9.05
C SER A 125 4.13 7.74 9.78
N ALA A 126 3.74 7.92 11.03
CA ALA A 126 4.29 8.94 11.91
C ALA A 126 5.82 8.82 12.11
N THR A 127 6.42 7.67 11.80
CA THR A 127 7.88 7.47 11.86
C THR A 127 8.66 8.31 10.84
N VAL A 128 7.99 8.90 9.84
CA VAL A 128 8.60 9.83 8.88
C VAL A 128 9.08 11.13 9.52
N TYR A 129 8.52 11.50 10.67
CA TYR A 129 8.91 12.70 11.41
C TYR A 129 10.17 12.51 12.28
N GLY A 130 10.72 11.28 12.38
CA GLY A 130 11.88 11.01 13.21
C GLY A 130 11.66 11.34 14.68
N GLU A 131 12.59 12.12 15.28
CA GLU A 131 12.43 12.68 16.63
C GLU A 131 11.75 14.07 16.51
N PRO A 132 10.46 14.20 16.85
CA PRO A 132 9.72 15.42 16.60
C PRO A 132 10.10 16.52 17.58
N GLU A 133 10.11 17.77 17.08
CA GLU A 133 10.35 18.97 17.91
C GLU A 133 9.16 19.28 18.84
N ARG A 134 7.95 18.75 18.55
CA ARG A 134 6.73 18.96 19.33
C ARG A 134 5.79 17.75 19.33
N ILE A 135 4.98 17.64 20.36
CA ILE A 135 3.88 16.69 20.52
C ILE A 135 2.62 17.48 20.91
N PRO A 136 1.44 17.23 20.30
CA PRO A 136 1.18 16.21 19.26
C PRO A 136 1.80 16.56 17.90
N LEU A 137 2.06 15.52 17.11
CA LEU A 137 2.49 15.67 15.71
C LEU A 137 1.37 16.26 14.86
N THR A 138 1.74 17.11 13.92
CA THR A 138 0.85 17.64 12.87
C THR A 138 1.58 17.60 11.53
N GLU A 139 0.86 17.78 10.43
CA GLU A 139 1.41 17.80 9.08
C GLU A 139 2.40 18.96 8.82
N GLU A 140 2.40 19.96 9.69
CA GLU A 140 3.38 21.07 9.67
C GLU A 140 4.74 20.68 10.24
N CYS A 141 4.83 19.53 10.93
CA CYS A 141 6.10 19.06 11.47
C CYS A 141 7.03 18.65 10.32
N LYS A 142 8.32 18.94 10.49
CA LYS A 142 9.34 18.54 9.51
C LYS A 142 9.44 17.03 9.43
N THR A 143 9.47 16.50 8.22
CA THR A 143 9.80 15.10 7.94
C THR A 143 11.30 14.91 7.78
N GLY A 144 11.80 13.72 8.05
CA GLY A 144 13.22 13.38 7.94
C GLY A 144 13.81 12.94 9.28
N GLY A 145 15.10 12.66 9.32
CA GLY A 145 15.78 12.20 10.54
C GLY A 145 15.20 10.89 11.09
N THR A 146 14.68 10.02 10.23
CA THR A 146 14.07 8.74 10.61
C THR A 146 15.04 7.88 11.42
N THR A 147 14.56 7.29 12.49
CA THR A 147 15.38 6.53 13.45
C THR A 147 15.49 5.03 13.13
N ASN A 148 14.82 4.57 12.07
CA ASN A 148 14.79 3.17 11.70
C ASN A 148 14.51 2.97 10.19
N PRO A 149 14.93 1.82 9.61
CA PRO A 149 14.74 1.55 8.18
C PRO A 149 13.28 1.54 7.74
N TYR A 150 12.34 1.08 8.56
CA TYR A 150 10.91 1.15 8.23
C TYR A 150 10.46 2.60 7.98
N GLY A 151 10.75 3.51 8.91
CA GLY A 151 10.43 4.93 8.75
C GLY A 151 11.09 5.53 7.51
N THR A 152 12.36 5.15 7.25
CA THR A 152 13.09 5.58 6.06
C THR A 152 12.41 5.10 4.78
N THR A 153 11.89 3.85 4.73
CA THR A 153 11.15 3.37 3.54
C THR A 153 9.90 4.19 3.28
N LYS A 154 9.16 4.56 4.33
CA LYS A 154 7.95 5.39 4.19
C LYS A 154 8.30 6.79 3.69
N LEU A 155 9.30 7.44 4.27
CA LEU A 155 9.78 8.76 3.83
C LEU A 155 10.25 8.76 2.37
N PHE A 156 10.96 7.73 1.94
CA PHE A 156 11.43 7.63 0.55
C PHE A 156 10.28 7.44 -0.42
N ILE A 157 9.25 6.68 -0.06
CA ILE A 157 8.05 6.52 -0.90
C ILE A 157 7.30 7.84 -1.02
N GLU A 158 7.16 8.62 0.07
CA GLU A 158 6.57 9.98 -0.01
C GLU A 158 7.34 10.87 -1.00
N GLN A 159 8.68 10.84 -0.95
CA GLN A 159 9.48 11.61 -1.90
C GLN A 159 9.31 11.12 -3.34
N ILE A 160 9.30 9.80 -3.56
CA ILE A 160 9.07 9.21 -4.89
C ILE A 160 7.70 9.64 -5.44
N LEU A 161 6.66 9.64 -4.61
CA LEU A 161 5.32 10.07 -5.02
C LEU A 161 5.28 11.55 -5.39
N LYS A 162 5.98 12.39 -4.63
CA LYS A 162 6.10 13.81 -4.92
C LYS A 162 6.81 14.04 -6.26
N ASP A 163 7.96 13.39 -6.47
CA ASP A 163 8.73 13.51 -7.71
C ASP A 163 7.92 12.99 -8.92
N LEU A 164 7.17 11.90 -8.73
CA LEU A 164 6.30 11.35 -9.75
C LEU A 164 5.16 12.32 -10.12
N TYR A 165 4.50 12.92 -9.13
CA TYR A 165 3.47 13.93 -9.34
C TYR A 165 4.02 15.16 -10.09
N GLU A 166 5.20 15.67 -9.69
CA GLU A 166 5.84 16.81 -10.35
C GLU A 166 6.22 16.50 -11.81
N SER A 167 6.55 15.23 -12.11
CA SER A 167 6.96 14.81 -13.46
C SER A 167 5.80 14.67 -14.44
N ASP A 168 4.59 14.37 -13.98
CA ASP A 168 3.45 14.01 -14.84
C ASP A 168 2.24 14.97 -14.69
N ASN A 169 2.21 15.87 -13.75
CA ASN A 169 1.21 16.96 -13.55
C ASN A 169 -0.28 16.60 -13.83
N THR A 170 -0.67 15.31 -13.75
CA THR A 170 -2.03 14.85 -14.15
C THR A 170 -2.65 13.96 -13.09
#